data_91c4d598e977581311e134165eb7186d
#
_entry.id   91c4d598e977581311e134165eb7186d
#
_cell.length_a   1.000
_cell.length_b   1.000
_cell.length_c   1.000
_cell.angle_alpha   90.00
_cell.angle_beta   90.00
_cell.angle_gamma   90.00
#
_symmetry.space_group_name_H-M   'P 1'
#
loop_
_entity.id
_entity.type
_entity.pdbx_description
1 polymer ?
#
loop_
_entity_poly.entity_id
_entity_poly.type
_entity_poly.pdbx_seq_one_letter_code
_entity_poly.pdbx_strand_id
1 'polypeptide(L)'
;MDKIKRVFSIIILFSLFFLVPVSAKEINEFNAVSDDNVSFKDTVIGESAIAGNNVDFGGKIDGIGFIAGSTVDLKGDIEYGFVAGASVKVSGNIEKSLYVAGSSIDFLKGSNIGRDVFAFGDSINMNGTFARDVNMYSNSVVIGEGAIINGNLSLEASSITINDGATIKGTLKYNEDATVSISKKANVSKTETFKSEVDKKVDTNSLLTSTLNMVIVFLVITILLSKVVDRTYEDTMNKSVKNWFKDMGIGFITLVCLPLICLFLLVSNIGTSLGFIMGAIYAICIYLSFVLSGYVLGNLLIGKIMKLNANKYLAGIIGIIVLKLVGLIPVFGFLVYFISLILGLGVIYKLIVKSDNDKPVKTAKAKVIKKW
;
A
#
# COMPACT_ATOMS: atom_id res chain seq x y z
N MET A 1 31.88 -0.32 -15.16
CA MET A 1 31.29 -1.66 -15.06
C MET A 1 31.63 -2.36 -13.76
N ASP A 2 32.88 -2.35 -13.32
CA ASP A 2 33.31 -3.05 -12.10
C ASP A 2 32.81 -2.45 -10.79
N LYS A 3 32.54 -1.14 -10.72
CA LYS A 3 32.06 -0.51 -9.48
C LYS A 3 30.58 -0.85 -9.18
N ILE A 4 29.74 -0.93 -10.21
CA ILE A 4 28.32 -1.31 -10.04
C ILE A 4 28.21 -2.80 -9.67
N LYS A 5 29.00 -3.65 -10.33
CA LYS A 5 29.09 -5.07 -9.96
C LYS A 5 29.58 -5.26 -8.53
N ARG A 6 30.56 -4.46 -8.08
CA ARG A 6 31.04 -4.50 -6.68
C ARG A 6 29.98 -4.04 -5.69
N VAL A 7 29.23 -2.97 -5.98
CA VAL A 7 28.13 -2.50 -5.13
C VAL A 7 27.01 -3.55 -5.10
N PHE A 8 26.66 -4.13 -6.24
CA PHE A 8 25.66 -5.19 -6.33
C PHE A 8 26.12 -6.47 -5.63
N SER A 9 27.41 -6.85 -5.78
CA SER A 9 28.01 -7.98 -5.05
C SER A 9 28.05 -7.73 -3.53
N ILE A 10 28.31 -6.50 -3.10
CA ILE A 10 28.29 -6.15 -1.66
C ILE A 10 26.86 -6.21 -1.11
N ILE A 11 25.86 -5.74 -1.87
CA ILE A 11 24.45 -5.83 -1.47
C ILE A 11 24.01 -7.30 -1.40
N ILE A 12 24.40 -8.12 -2.39
CA ILE A 12 24.13 -9.57 -2.37
C ILE A 12 24.87 -10.25 -1.23
N LEU A 13 26.13 -9.89 -0.96
CA LEU A 13 26.90 -10.47 0.16
C LEU A 13 26.30 -10.07 1.51
N PHE A 14 25.83 -8.83 1.63
CA PHE A 14 25.16 -8.32 2.84
C PHE A 14 23.79 -8.97 3.03
N SER A 15 23.05 -9.25 1.95
CA SER A 15 21.78 -9.99 2.02
C SER A 15 21.96 -11.46 2.39
N LEU A 16 23.10 -12.07 2.01
CA LEU A 16 23.45 -13.43 2.44
C LEU A 16 23.79 -13.53 3.95
N PHE A 17 24.20 -12.43 4.58
CA PHE A 17 24.45 -12.39 6.03
C PHE A 17 23.14 -12.37 6.85
N PHE A 18 22.02 -12.00 6.25
CA PHE A 18 20.68 -12.09 6.85
C PHE A 18 19.96 -13.41 6.55
N LEU A 19 20.60 -14.35 5.88
CA LEU A 19 20.17 -15.74 5.82
C LEU A 19 20.49 -16.42 7.16
N VAL A 20 19.91 -15.90 8.23
CA VAL A 20 19.73 -16.70 9.44
C VAL A 20 18.84 -17.86 8.99
N PRO A 21 19.26 -19.13 9.15
CA PRO A 21 18.33 -20.22 8.94
C PRO A 21 17.23 -20.03 9.97
N VAL A 22 16.10 -19.47 9.54
CA VAL A 22 14.86 -19.65 10.27
C VAL A 22 14.65 -21.14 10.23
N SER A 23 14.94 -21.79 11.35
CA SER A 23 14.59 -23.17 11.56
C SER A 23 13.11 -23.27 11.25
N ALA A 24 12.77 -23.85 10.12
CA ALA A 24 11.39 -24.05 9.73
C ALA A 24 10.83 -25.05 10.77
N LYS A 25 10.24 -24.48 11.83
CA LYS A 25 9.25 -25.19 12.62
C LYS A 25 8.17 -25.54 11.61
N GLU A 26 7.76 -26.80 11.60
CA GLU A 26 6.76 -27.35 10.68
C GLU A 26 5.76 -26.29 10.26
N ILE A 27 5.74 -25.95 8.96
CA ILE A 27 4.75 -25.05 8.39
C ILE A 27 3.47 -25.85 8.45
N ASN A 28 2.61 -25.56 9.43
CA ASN A 28 1.22 -25.99 9.40
C ASN A 28 0.68 -25.53 8.04
N GLU A 29 0.13 -26.44 7.27
CA GLU A 29 -0.20 -26.21 5.87
C GLU A 29 -1.13 -24.99 5.77
N PHE A 30 -0.72 -23.98 4.98
CA PHE A 30 -1.58 -22.87 4.63
C PHE A 30 -2.79 -23.42 3.89
N ASN A 31 -3.97 -23.32 4.49
CA ASN A 31 -5.20 -23.80 3.88
C ASN A 31 -5.80 -22.70 2.99
N ALA A 32 -6.01 -23.00 1.71
CA ALA A 32 -6.65 -22.09 0.77
C ALA A 32 -7.87 -22.75 0.14
N VAL A 33 -9.02 -22.13 0.29
CA VAL A 33 -10.29 -22.58 -0.29
C VAL A 33 -10.88 -21.45 -1.15
N SER A 34 -11.22 -21.77 -2.39
CA SER A 34 -11.87 -20.80 -3.29
C SER A 34 -12.89 -21.48 -4.16
N ASP A 35 -14.13 -20.95 -4.15
CA ASP A 35 -15.25 -21.36 -5.01
C ASP A 35 -16.25 -20.19 -5.10
N ASP A 36 -17.19 -20.24 -6.03
CA ASP A 36 -18.28 -19.24 -6.09
C ASP A 36 -19.14 -19.23 -4.82
N ASN A 37 -19.41 -20.42 -4.25
CA ASN A 37 -20.14 -20.58 -2.99
C ASN A 37 -19.34 -21.47 -2.05
N VAL A 38 -18.73 -20.88 -1.04
CA VAL A 38 -17.94 -21.59 -0.04
C VAL A 38 -18.75 -21.79 1.23
N SER A 39 -18.95 -23.04 1.65
CA SER A 39 -19.44 -23.40 2.99
C SER A 39 -18.31 -24.10 3.74
N PHE A 40 -17.65 -23.37 4.64
CA PHE A 40 -16.49 -23.85 5.37
C PHE A 40 -16.91 -24.24 6.81
N LYS A 41 -16.70 -25.50 7.18
CA LYS A 41 -17.07 -26.05 8.51
C LYS A 41 -15.94 -26.77 9.22
N ASP A 42 -14.77 -26.83 8.60
CA ASP A 42 -13.62 -27.55 9.11
C ASP A 42 -12.87 -26.76 10.19
N THR A 43 -11.99 -27.46 10.91
CA THR A 43 -11.05 -26.84 11.85
C THR A 43 -9.68 -26.81 11.22
N VAL A 44 -9.07 -25.63 11.18
CA VAL A 44 -7.70 -25.41 10.69
C VAL A 44 -6.84 -24.85 11.80
N ILE A 45 -5.64 -25.40 11.94
CA ILE A 45 -4.59 -24.88 12.83
C ILE A 45 -3.58 -24.15 11.95
N GLY A 46 -3.41 -22.85 12.18
CA GLY A 46 -2.54 -21.96 11.39
C GLY A 46 -3.31 -20.98 10.53
N GLU A 47 -2.71 -20.57 9.41
CA GLU A 47 -3.30 -19.57 8.53
C GLU A 47 -4.26 -20.21 7.50
N SER A 48 -5.35 -19.51 7.22
CA SER A 48 -6.33 -19.94 6.21
C SER A 48 -6.78 -18.79 5.35
N ALA A 49 -6.86 -18.98 4.03
CA ALA A 49 -7.47 -18.06 3.09
C ALA A 49 -8.71 -18.68 2.47
N ILE A 50 -9.84 -18.01 2.62
CA ILE A 50 -11.14 -18.46 2.12
C ILE A 50 -11.71 -17.34 1.23
N ALA A 51 -12.00 -17.65 -0.03
CA ALA A 51 -12.52 -16.67 -0.98
C ALA A 51 -13.68 -17.24 -1.80
N GLY A 52 -14.69 -16.40 -2.05
CA GLY A 52 -15.84 -16.81 -2.87
C GLY A 52 -16.77 -15.64 -3.15
N ASN A 53 -17.76 -15.85 -4.02
CA ASN A 53 -18.81 -14.85 -4.15
C ASN A 53 -19.70 -14.84 -2.89
N ASN A 54 -20.08 -16.03 -2.40
CA ASN A 54 -20.79 -16.21 -1.15
C ASN A 54 -19.97 -17.11 -0.22
N VAL A 55 -19.60 -16.61 0.97
CA VAL A 55 -18.83 -17.35 1.96
C VAL A 55 -19.67 -17.53 3.23
N ASP A 56 -20.04 -18.77 3.56
CA ASP A 56 -20.64 -19.19 4.82
C ASP A 56 -19.56 -19.88 5.67
N PHE A 57 -19.02 -19.15 6.63
CA PHE A 57 -17.96 -19.63 7.51
C PHE A 57 -18.53 -20.06 8.86
N GLY A 58 -18.63 -21.36 9.08
CA GLY A 58 -19.09 -21.96 10.34
C GLY A 58 -18.07 -22.87 11.01
N GLY A 59 -16.82 -22.87 10.54
CA GLY A 59 -15.72 -23.68 11.08
C GLY A 59 -14.90 -22.99 12.16
N LYS A 60 -13.68 -23.50 12.38
CA LYS A 60 -12.71 -22.90 13.31
C LYS A 60 -11.37 -22.66 12.61
N ILE A 61 -10.77 -21.47 12.80
CA ILE A 61 -9.40 -21.15 12.41
C ILE A 61 -8.63 -20.77 13.69
N ASP A 62 -7.73 -21.67 14.11
CA ASP A 62 -6.82 -21.46 15.25
C ASP A 62 -5.54 -20.82 14.72
N GLY A 63 -5.62 -19.53 14.42
CA GLY A 63 -4.60 -18.74 13.74
C GLY A 63 -5.22 -17.57 12.98
N ILE A 64 -4.64 -17.22 11.82
CA ILE A 64 -5.05 -16.07 11.02
C ILE A 64 -6.01 -16.52 9.91
N GLY A 65 -7.24 -15.99 9.91
CA GLY A 65 -8.22 -16.16 8.85
C GLY A 65 -8.26 -14.96 7.91
N PHE A 66 -8.00 -15.19 6.62
CA PHE A 66 -8.24 -14.23 5.54
C PHE A 66 -9.50 -14.66 4.80
N ILE A 67 -10.58 -13.91 4.93
CA ILE A 67 -11.89 -14.28 4.35
C ILE A 67 -12.39 -13.16 3.45
N ALA A 68 -12.69 -13.47 2.20
CA ALA A 68 -13.14 -12.50 1.22
C ALA A 68 -14.31 -13.00 0.37
N GLY A 69 -15.31 -12.12 0.14
CA GLY A 69 -16.46 -12.46 -0.72
C GLY A 69 -17.36 -11.27 -1.01
N SER A 70 -18.29 -11.41 -1.95
CA SER A 70 -19.34 -10.40 -2.09
C SER A 70 -20.26 -10.41 -0.86
N THR A 71 -20.61 -11.60 -0.37
CA THR A 71 -21.34 -11.83 0.88
C THR A 71 -20.52 -12.75 1.77
N VAL A 72 -20.26 -12.33 3.00
CA VAL A 72 -19.56 -13.12 4.01
C VAL A 72 -20.44 -13.26 5.25
N ASP A 73 -20.73 -14.48 5.65
CA ASP A 73 -21.45 -14.82 6.89
C ASP A 73 -20.49 -15.56 7.82
N LEU A 74 -20.00 -14.86 8.84
CA LEU A 74 -18.98 -15.32 9.78
C LEU A 74 -19.65 -15.81 11.06
N LYS A 75 -19.88 -17.11 11.14
CA LYS A 75 -20.55 -17.79 12.28
C LYS A 75 -19.59 -18.56 13.17
N GLY A 76 -18.46 -18.96 12.63
CA GLY A 76 -17.46 -19.79 13.31
C GLY A 76 -16.49 -19.01 14.19
N ASP A 77 -15.47 -19.70 14.66
CA ASP A 77 -14.45 -19.18 15.55
C ASP A 77 -13.16 -18.88 14.81
N ILE A 78 -12.57 -17.71 15.03
CA ILE A 78 -11.29 -17.32 14.43
C ILE A 78 -10.41 -16.67 15.50
N GLU A 79 -9.13 -16.99 15.52
CA GLU A 79 -8.22 -16.31 16.44
C GLU A 79 -7.97 -14.86 16.02
N TYR A 80 -7.50 -14.61 14.77
CA TYR A 80 -7.38 -13.29 14.15
C TYR A 80 -8.10 -13.26 12.80
N GLY A 81 -9.00 -12.31 12.60
CA GLY A 81 -9.78 -12.20 11.36
C GLY A 81 -9.38 -10.99 10.51
N PHE A 82 -9.13 -11.25 9.22
CA PHE A 82 -9.08 -10.26 8.16
C PHE A 82 -10.19 -10.56 7.18
N VAL A 83 -11.25 -9.74 7.18
CA VAL A 83 -12.49 -10.04 6.47
C VAL A 83 -12.83 -8.90 5.52
N ALA A 84 -13.16 -9.22 4.27
CA ALA A 84 -13.57 -8.24 3.28
C ALA A 84 -14.78 -8.73 2.48
N GLY A 85 -15.78 -7.83 2.28
CA GLY A 85 -16.95 -8.17 1.46
C GLY A 85 -17.86 -6.99 1.21
N ALA A 86 -18.75 -7.06 0.22
CA ALA A 86 -19.74 -6.02 0.05
C ALA A 86 -20.76 -6.05 1.21
N SER A 87 -21.14 -7.24 1.66
CA SER A 87 -21.96 -7.46 2.86
C SER A 87 -21.26 -8.46 3.78
N VAL A 88 -20.95 -8.04 5.00
CA VAL A 88 -20.31 -8.89 6.02
C VAL A 88 -21.19 -8.99 7.24
N LYS A 89 -21.55 -10.21 7.64
CA LYS A 89 -22.26 -10.50 8.88
C LYS A 89 -21.34 -11.27 9.82
N VAL A 90 -21.27 -10.82 11.07
CA VAL A 90 -20.45 -11.44 12.10
C VAL A 90 -21.36 -11.88 13.24
N SER A 91 -21.48 -13.19 13.45
CA SER A 91 -22.22 -13.78 14.58
C SER A 91 -21.36 -14.73 15.41
N GLY A 92 -20.17 -15.07 14.91
CA GLY A 92 -19.22 -15.97 15.56
C GLY A 92 -18.37 -15.30 16.63
N ASN A 93 -17.35 -16.04 17.08
CA ASN A 93 -16.39 -15.62 18.09
C ASN A 93 -15.03 -15.35 17.47
N ILE A 94 -14.51 -14.15 17.64
CA ILE A 94 -13.14 -13.80 17.27
C ILE A 94 -12.34 -13.69 18.56
N GLU A 95 -11.45 -14.63 18.80
CA GLU A 95 -10.74 -14.72 20.09
C GLU A 95 -9.83 -13.50 20.34
N LYS A 96 -9.26 -12.92 19.27
CA LYS A 96 -8.39 -11.74 19.33
C LYS A 96 -8.95 -10.59 18.48
N SER A 97 -8.18 -10.07 17.53
CA SER A 97 -8.57 -8.86 16.80
C SER A 97 -9.23 -9.17 15.47
N LEU A 98 -10.16 -8.31 15.08
CA LEU A 98 -10.85 -8.35 13.80
C LEU A 98 -10.57 -7.08 12.99
N TYR A 99 -10.13 -7.27 11.75
CA TYR A 99 -10.01 -6.26 10.72
C TYR A 99 -11.04 -6.56 9.65
N VAL A 100 -12.03 -5.68 9.49
CA VAL A 100 -13.14 -5.92 8.58
C VAL A 100 -13.41 -4.72 7.69
N ALA A 101 -13.65 -4.98 6.40
CA ALA A 101 -13.99 -3.98 5.42
C ALA A 101 -15.19 -4.42 4.57
N GLY A 102 -16.16 -3.50 4.35
CA GLY A 102 -17.33 -3.81 3.54
C GLY A 102 -18.26 -2.63 3.35
N SER A 103 -19.18 -2.70 2.38
CA SER A 103 -20.21 -1.65 2.26
C SER A 103 -21.21 -1.72 3.41
N SER A 104 -21.62 -2.93 3.79
CA SER A 104 -22.47 -3.17 4.99
C SER A 104 -21.79 -4.16 5.90
N ILE A 105 -21.64 -3.80 7.16
CA ILE A 105 -21.06 -4.67 8.21
C ILE A 105 -22.04 -4.77 9.36
N ASP A 106 -22.47 -5.99 9.66
CA ASP A 106 -23.43 -6.28 10.73
C ASP A 106 -22.80 -7.19 11.78
N PHE A 107 -22.46 -6.66 12.95
CA PHE A 107 -22.16 -7.46 14.13
C PHE A 107 -23.48 -7.85 14.79
N LEU A 108 -23.85 -9.11 14.66
CA LEU A 108 -25.13 -9.62 15.15
C LEU A 108 -25.07 -9.87 16.66
N LYS A 109 -26.25 -9.95 17.29
CA LYS A 109 -26.36 -10.33 18.67
C LYS A 109 -25.77 -11.71 18.93
N GLY A 110 -24.86 -11.81 19.90
CA GLY A 110 -24.10 -13.02 20.20
C GLY A 110 -22.70 -13.06 19.62
N SER A 111 -22.34 -12.17 18.68
CA SER A 111 -20.96 -12.03 18.27
C SER A 111 -20.08 -11.55 19.43
N ASN A 112 -18.89 -12.12 19.54
CA ASN A 112 -17.94 -11.79 20.59
C ASN A 112 -16.55 -11.55 19.99
N ILE A 113 -15.98 -10.38 20.25
CA ILE A 113 -14.63 -10.03 19.81
C ILE A 113 -13.75 -9.81 21.04
N GLY A 114 -12.77 -10.70 21.23
CA GLY A 114 -11.94 -10.76 22.44
C GLY A 114 -10.90 -9.65 22.58
N ARG A 115 -10.57 -8.94 21.48
CA ARG A 115 -9.65 -7.79 21.51
C ARG A 115 -10.17 -6.64 20.65
N ASP A 116 -9.33 -6.08 19.82
CA ASP A 116 -9.58 -4.83 19.12
C ASP A 116 -10.29 -5.07 17.78
N VAL A 117 -11.15 -4.12 17.40
CA VAL A 117 -11.83 -4.11 16.10
C VAL A 117 -11.39 -2.89 15.31
N PHE A 118 -11.10 -3.13 14.03
CA PHE A 118 -10.90 -2.11 13.02
C PHE A 118 -11.89 -2.36 11.88
N ALA A 119 -12.89 -1.50 11.74
CA ALA A 119 -13.94 -1.66 10.75
C ALA A 119 -14.03 -0.46 9.81
N PHE A 120 -14.12 -0.75 8.50
CA PHE A 120 -14.24 0.24 7.44
C PHE A 120 -15.46 -0.10 6.58
N GLY A 121 -16.45 0.80 6.51
CA GLY A 121 -17.66 0.52 5.76
C GLY A 121 -18.51 1.74 5.48
N ASP A 122 -19.55 1.60 4.64
CA ASP A 122 -20.52 2.65 4.46
C ASP A 122 -21.57 2.63 5.58
N SER A 123 -22.02 1.44 5.97
CA SER A 123 -22.96 1.23 7.10
C SER A 123 -22.45 0.14 8.02
N ILE A 124 -22.36 0.45 9.32
CA ILE A 124 -21.92 -0.50 10.35
C ILE A 124 -22.94 -0.58 11.47
N ASN A 125 -23.45 -1.78 11.74
CA ASN A 125 -24.38 -2.06 12.83
C ASN A 125 -23.71 -2.95 13.88
N MET A 126 -23.81 -2.57 15.15
CA MET A 126 -23.16 -3.25 16.25
C MET A 126 -24.18 -3.74 17.28
N ASN A 127 -24.34 -5.06 17.41
CA ASN A 127 -25.21 -5.67 18.44
C ASN A 127 -24.48 -6.73 19.29
N GLY A 128 -23.14 -6.83 19.15
CA GLY A 128 -22.30 -7.82 19.82
C GLY A 128 -21.61 -7.34 21.09
N THR A 129 -20.67 -8.15 21.57
CA THR A 129 -19.79 -7.84 22.71
C THR A 129 -18.37 -7.64 22.22
N PHE A 130 -17.75 -6.53 22.63
CA PHE A 130 -16.40 -6.14 22.26
C PHE A 130 -15.58 -5.95 23.53
N ALA A 131 -14.57 -6.80 23.71
CA ALA A 131 -13.83 -6.86 24.98
C ALA A 131 -12.83 -5.70 25.15
N ARG A 132 -12.40 -5.06 24.04
CA ARG A 132 -11.44 -3.96 24.06
C ARG A 132 -11.87 -2.84 23.12
N ASP A 133 -10.88 -2.16 22.51
CA ASP A 133 -11.09 -0.95 21.74
C ASP A 133 -11.68 -1.24 20.36
N VAL A 134 -12.57 -0.37 19.92
CA VAL A 134 -13.21 -0.44 18.61
C VAL A 134 -12.95 0.85 17.86
N ASN A 135 -12.40 0.74 16.64
CA ASN A 135 -12.11 1.84 15.75
C ASN A 135 -12.87 1.66 14.43
N MET A 136 -13.66 2.66 14.05
CA MET A 136 -14.52 2.59 12.87
C MET A 136 -14.43 3.85 12.01
N TYR A 137 -14.43 3.61 10.70
CA TYR A 137 -14.57 4.62 9.66
C TYR A 137 -15.78 4.28 8.80
N SER A 138 -16.84 5.11 8.84
CA SER A 138 -18.10 4.78 8.19
C SER A 138 -18.90 6.02 7.82
N ASN A 139 -19.83 5.92 6.90
CA ASN A 139 -20.83 6.98 6.70
C ASN A 139 -21.91 6.92 7.81
N SER A 140 -22.33 5.71 8.17
CA SER A 140 -23.38 5.52 9.20
C SER A 140 -23.00 4.42 10.19
N VAL A 141 -23.08 4.71 11.49
CA VAL A 141 -22.85 3.74 12.57
C VAL A 141 -24.07 3.68 13.48
N VAL A 142 -24.55 2.46 13.71
CA VAL A 142 -25.64 2.20 14.67
C VAL A 142 -25.13 1.25 15.76
N ILE A 143 -25.10 1.72 16.99
CA ILE A 143 -24.87 0.89 18.17
C ILE A 143 -26.23 0.42 18.67
N GLY A 144 -26.52 -0.86 18.47
CA GLY A 144 -27.81 -1.44 18.70
C GLY A 144 -28.09 -1.75 20.19
N GLU A 145 -29.33 -2.18 20.47
CA GLU A 145 -29.77 -2.56 21.79
C GLU A 145 -28.97 -3.75 22.34
N GLY A 146 -28.37 -3.60 23.51
CA GLY A 146 -27.57 -4.64 24.15
C GLY A 146 -26.15 -4.82 23.63
N ALA A 147 -25.67 -3.94 22.74
CA ALA A 147 -24.26 -3.88 22.38
C ALA A 147 -23.39 -3.49 23.59
N ILE A 148 -22.30 -4.21 23.82
CA ILE A 148 -21.42 -3.98 24.96
C ILE A 148 -19.99 -3.75 24.42
N ILE A 149 -19.45 -2.54 24.64
CA ILE A 149 -18.07 -2.20 24.33
C ILE A 149 -17.35 -1.95 25.65
N ASN A 150 -16.44 -2.86 26.04
CA ASN A 150 -15.72 -2.77 27.31
C ASN A 150 -14.54 -1.79 27.25
N GLY A 151 -13.96 -1.54 26.08
CA GLY A 151 -12.90 -0.57 25.82
C GLY A 151 -13.43 0.78 25.31
N ASN A 152 -12.55 1.52 24.62
CA ASN A 152 -12.90 2.76 23.98
C ASN A 152 -13.59 2.51 22.63
N LEU A 153 -14.46 3.41 22.22
CA LEU A 153 -15.09 3.43 20.92
C LEU A 153 -14.70 4.71 20.19
N SER A 154 -13.93 4.58 19.12
CA SER A 154 -13.50 5.69 18.25
C SER A 154 -14.21 5.59 16.92
N LEU A 155 -14.97 6.62 16.57
CA LEU A 155 -15.82 6.69 15.39
C LEU A 155 -15.49 7.90 14.55
N GLU A 156 -15.17 7.69 13.28
CA GLU A 156 -15.17 8.73 12.26
C GLU A 156 -16.32 8.44 11.30
N ALA A 157 -17.44 9.17 11.44
CA ALA A 157 -18.67 8.90 10.72
C ALA A 157 -19.48 10.16 10.45
N SER A 158 -20.35 10.13 9.42
CA SER A 158 -21.29 11.23 9.15
C SER A 158 -22.50 11.17 10.10
N SER A 159 -22.94 9.95 10.44
CA SER A 159 -24.09 9.73 11.32
C SER A 159 -23.81 8.64 12.35
N ILE A 160 -24.12 8.91 13.61
CA ILE A 160 -23.92 7.99 14.72
C ILE A 160 -25.23 7.90 15.53
N THR A 161 -25.75 6.69 15.68
CA THR A 161 -26.93 6.42 16.48
C THR A 161 -26.61 5.42 17.57
N ILE A 162 -26.85 5.77 18.83
CA ILE A 162 -26.68 4.87 19.98
C ILE A 162 -28.04 4.61 20.61
N ASN A 163 -28.51 3.37 20.48
CA ASN A 163 -29.82 2.94 20.88
C ASN A 163 -29.92 2.65 22.38
N ASP A 164 -31.15 2.43 22.83
CA ASP A 164 -31.46 2.04 24.20
C ASP A 164 -30.67 0.79 24.64
N GLY A 165 -30.16 0.76 25.85
CA GLY A 165 -29.47 -0.41 26.41
C GLY A 165 -28.04 -0.65 25.92
N ALA A 166 -27.56 0.11 24.94
CA ALA A 166 -26.16 0.06 24.54
C ALA A 166 -25.25 0.52 25.68
N THR A 167 -24.12 -0.17 25.85
CA THR A 167 -23.17 0.11 26.93
C THR A 167 -21.76 0.33 26.37
N ILE A 168 -21.18 1.50 26.65
CA ILE A 168 -19.80 1.85 26.33
C ILE A 168 -19.08 2.18 27.64
N LYS A 169 -18.21 1.27 28.10
CA LYS A 169 -17.54 1.41 29.40
C LYS A 169 -16.31 2.34 29.32
N GLY A 170 -15.67 2.42 28.16
CA GLY A 170 -14.57 3.35 27.90
C GLY A 170 -15.05 4.70 27.41
N THR A 171 -14.19 5.40 26.70
CA THR A 171 -14.50 6.70 26.11
C THR A 171 -15.08 6.54 24.71
N LEU A 172 -16.22 7.17 24.45
CA LEU A 172 -16.76 7.38 23.10
C LEU A 172 -16.08 8.60 22.50
N LYS A 173 -15.30 8.40 21.41
CA LYS A 173 -14.68 9.47 20.64
C LYS A 173 -15.29 9.53 19.24
N TYR A 174 -15.68 10.72 18.78
CA TYR A 174 -16.21 10.90 17.44
C TYR A 174 -15.84 12.26 16.85
N ASN A 175 -15.88 12.37 15.51
CA ASN A 175 -15.59 13.61 14.80
C ASN A 175 -16.66 14.69 15.09
N GLU A 176 -16.22 15.93 15.26
CA GLU A 176 -17.11 17.07 15.62
C GLU A 176 -18.23 17.29 14.62
N ASP A 177 -18.03 16.96 13.33
CA ASP A 177 -19.00 17.17 12.25
C ASP A 177 -20.05 16.07 12.14
N ALA A 178 -19.96 15.00 12.98
CA ALA A 178 -20.95 13.92 12.97
C ALA A 178 -22.31 14.36 13.50
N THR A 179 -23.36 13.89 12.84
CA THR A 179 -24.73 13.96 13.41
C THR A 179 -24.90 12.82 14.40
N VAL A 180 -24.99 13.14 15.70
CA VAL A 180 -24.99 12.16 16.76
C VAL A 180 -26.33 12.13 17.51
N SER A 181 -26.90 10.94 17.64
CA SER A 181 -28.12 10.67 18.44
C SER A 181 -27.80 9.61 19.49
N ILE A 182 -27.81 9.98 20.77
CA ILE A 182 -27.57 9.07 21.89
C ILE A 182 -28.85 8.95 22.69
N SER A 183 -29.35 7.73 22.84
CA SER A 183 -30.52 7.47 23.69
C SER A 183 -30.24 7.77 25.16
N LYS A 184 -31.24 8.30 25.86
CA LYS A 184 -31.17 8.55 27.30
C LYS A 184 -30.98 7.28 28.14
N LYS A 185 -31.29 6.11 27.59
CA LYS A 185 -31.15 4.81 28.26
C LYS A 185 -29.84 4.09 27.84
N ALA A 186 -29.02 4.69 26.98
CA ALA A 186 -27.70 4.20 26.70
C ALA A 186 -26.76 4.54 27.87
N ASN A 187 -25.85 3.62 28.18
CA ASN A 187 -24.83 3.82 29.21
C ASN A 187 -23.50 4.14 28.58
N VAL A 188 -23.15 5.43 28.50
CA VAL A 188 -21.88 5.91 27.94
C VAL A 188 -21.07 6.59 29.04
N SER A 189 -19.92 6.02 29.41
CA SER A 189 -19.13 6.49 30.56
C SER A 189 -18.52 7.89 30.32
N LYS A 190 -17.98 8.15 29.14
CA LYS A 190 -17.36 9.41 28.77
C LYS A 190 -17.50 9.66 27.27
N THR A 191 -17.66 10.93 26.90
CA THR A 191 -17.73 11.34 25.49
C THR A 191 -16.69 12.41 25.23
N GLU A 192 -15.95 12.26 24.12
CA GLU A 192 -14.95 13.22 23.61
C GLU A 192 -15.18 13.41 22.11
N THR A 193 -14.91 14.61 21.63
CA THR A 193 -14.92 14.90 20.18
C THR A 193 -13.51 15.18 19.67
N PHE A 194 -13.29 14.95 18.39
CA PHE A 194 -12.05 15.31 17.69
C PHE A 194 -12.37 15.92 16.32
N LYS A 195 -11.47 16.74 15.81
CA LYS A 195 -11.57 17.23 14.43
C LYS A 195 -11.14 16.16 13.47
N SER A 196 -12.02 15.82 12.51
CA SER A 196 -11.67 14.88 11.46
C SER A 196 -10.44 15.36 10.69
N GLU A 197 -9.52 14.43 10.42
CA GLU A 197 -8.35 14.73 9.59
C GLU A 197 -8.70 14.89 8.11
N VAL A 198 -9.90 14.44 7.71
CA VAL A 198 -10.41 14.54 6.33
C VAL A 198 -10.65 15.99 5.92
N ASP A 199 -11.03 16.86 6.85
CA ASP A 199 -11.17 18.31 6.64
C ASP A 199 -9.85 19.09 6.78
N LYS A 200 -8.72 18.45 6.88
CA LYS A 200 -7.45 19.16 6.81
C LYS A 200 -7.40 19.90 5.48
N LYS A 201 -7.71 21.20 5.50
CA LYS A 201 -7.17 22.15 4.53
C LYS A 201 -5.74 21.73 4.27
N VAL A 202 -5.41 21.50 2.99
CA VAL A 202 -4.05 21.10 2.57
C VAL A 202 -3.06 21.83 3.46
N ASP A 203 -2.43 21.07 4.39
CA ASP A 203 -1.44 21.67 5.27
C ASP A 203 -0.26 22.09 4.39
N THR A 204 -0.19 23.39 4.14
CA THR A 204 0.84 23.99 3.29
C THR A 204 2.24 23.64 3.78
N ASN A 205 2.43 23.45 5.09
CA ASN A 205 3.71 23.05 5.67
C ASN A 205 4.03 21.59 5.30
N SER A 206 3.07 20.69 5.40
CA SER A 206 3.22 19.28 4.98
C SER A 206 3.50 19.17 3.48
N LEU A 207 2.79 19.96 2.67
CA LEU A 207 3.02 20.02 1.23
C LEU A 207 4.42 20.55 0.91
N LEU A 208 4.84 21.63 1.54
CA LEU A 208 6.18 22.22 1.37
C LEU A 208 7.26 21.23 1.79
N THR A 209 7.12 20.60 2.96
CA THR A 209 8.09 19.62 3.47
C THR A 209 8.21 18.41 2.55
N SER A 210 7.07 17.86 2.08
CA SER A 210 7.08 16.71 1.18
C SER A 210 7.68 17.05 -0.20
N THR A 211 7.43 18.26 -0.69
CA THR A 211 7.99 18.75 -1.96
C THR A 211 9.49 18.99 -1.82
N LEU A 212 9.92 19.61 -0.72
CA LEU A 212 11.34 19.83 -0.43
C LEU A 212 12.11 18.50 -0.34
N ASN A 213 11.56 17.51 0.37
CA ASN A 213 12.15 16.17 0.46
C ASN A 213 12.31 15.54 -0.92
N MET A 214 11.30 15.60 -1.79
CA MET A 214 11.42 15.07 -3.16
C MET A 214 12.47 15.80 -3.98
N VAL A 215 12.58 17.11 -3.84
CA VAL A 215 13.63 17.90 -4.53
C VAL A 215 15.02 17.52 -4.02
N ILE A 216 15.20 17.38 -2.71
CA ILE A 216 16.48 16.94 -2.12
C ILE A 216 16.85 15.56 -2.64
N VAL A 217 15.92 14.61 -2.60
CA VAL A 217 16.14 13.24 -3.10
C VAL A 217 16.50 13.26 -4.58
N PHE A 218 15.81 14.07 -5.41
CA PHE A 218 16.14 14.25 -6.83
C PHE A 218 17.56 14.76 -7.03
N LEU A 219 17.97 15.78 -6.28
CA LEU A 219 19.32 16.35 -6.39
C LEU A 219 20.38 15.31 -5.99
N VAL A 220 20.18 14.61 -4.86
CA VAL A 220 21.11 13.56 -4.41
C VAL A 220 21.22 12.44 -5.43
N ILE A 221 20.11 11.94 -5.94
CA ILE A 221 20.10 10.87 -6.96
C ILE A 221 20.76 11.35 -8.24
N THR A 222 20.44 12.56 -8.72
CA THR A 222 21.04 13.10 -9.95
C THR A 222 22.55 13.25 -9.79
N ILE A 223 23.04 13.71 -8.63
CA ILE A 223 24.48 13.83 -8.34
C ILE A 223 25.14 12.45 -8.27
N LEU A 224 24.53 11.50 -7.55
CA LEU A 224 25.06 10.14 -7.42
C LEU A 224 25.10 9.42 -8.77
N LEU A 225 23.99 9.43 -9.50
CA LEU A 225 23.92 8.76 -10.81
C LEU A 225 24.79 9.44 -11.85
N SER A 226 24.93 10.76 -11.85
CA SER A 226 25.84 11.45 -12.76
C SER A 226 27.31 11.15 -12.48
N LYS A 227 27.70 10.83 -11.23
CA LYS A 227 29.06 10.42 -10.86
C LYS A 227 29.33 8.93 -11.10
N VAL A 228 28.30 8.07 -10.90
CA VAL A 228 28.46 6.61 -10.96
C VAL A 228 28.24 6.07 -12.37
N VAL A 229 27.24 6.59 -13.08
CA VAL A 229 26.78 6.09 -14.39
C VAL A 229 27.11 7.08 -15.53
N ASP A 230 27.58 8.26 -15.17
CA ASP A 230 28.09 9.31 -16.03
C ASP A 230 27.22 9.56 -17.30
N ARG A 231 27.80 9.39 -18.48
CA ARG A 231 27.13 9.67 -19.78
C ARG A 231 25.84 8.88 -20.01
N THR A 232 25.73 7.66 -19.45
CA THR A 232 24.55 6.79 -19.63
C THR A 232 23.31 7.39 -18.97
N TYR A 233 23.45 8.03 -17.80
CA TYR A 233 22.33 8.68 -17.13
C TYR A 233 21.76 9.83 -17.97
N GLU A 234 22.61 10.78 -18.39
CA GLU A 234 22.18 11.94 -19.18
C GLU A 234 21.57 11.53 -20.52
N ASP A 235 22.18 10.59 -21.21
CA ASP A 235 21.71 10.03 -22.48
C ASP A 235 20.34 9.37 -22.33
N THR A 236 20.16 8.58 -21.26
CA THR A 236 18.89 7.90 -20.99
C THR A 236 17.80 8.89 -20.65
N MET A 237 18.07 9.88 -19.80
CA MET A 237 17.11 10.91 -19.44
C MET A 237 16.70 11.76 -20.66
N ASN A 238 17.65 12.17 -21.50
CA ASN A 238 17.36 12.92 -22.74
C ASN A 238 16.55 12.09 -23.75
N LYS A 239 16.84 10.79 -23.88
CA LYS A 239 16.06 9.87 -24.72
C LYS A 239 14.66 9.63 -24.16
N SER A 240 14.51 9.59 -22.85
CA SER A 240 13.21 9.47 -22.19
C SER A 240 12.34 10.69 -22.40
N VAL A 241 12.91 11.90 -22.40
CA VAL A 241 12.16 13.12 -22.77
C VAL A 241 11.61 13.05 -24.21
N LYS A 242 12.37 12.45 -25.15
CA LYS A 242 11.93 12.28 -26.54
C LYS A 242 10.93 11.14 -26.72
N ASN A 243 11.09 10.05 -25.98
CA ASN A 243 10.35 8.80 -26.15
C ASN A 243 9.47 8.45 -24.93
N TRP A 244 8.98 9.47 -24.25
CA TRP A 244 8.21 9.31 -23.00
C TRP A 244 7.05 8.31 -23.11
N PHE A 245 6.39 8.25 -24.28
CA PHE A 245 5.27 7.33 -24.52
C PHE A 245 5.72 5.85 -24.53
N LYS A 246 6.91 5.56 -25.10
CA LYS A 246 7.49 4.20 -25.07
C LYS A 246 7.89 3.82 -23.65
N ASP A 247 8.37 4.78 -22.86
CA ASP A 247 8.76 4.56 -21.50
C ASP A 247 7.55 4.25 -20.61
N MET A 248 6.41 4.90 -20.87
CA MET A 248 5.15 4.54 -20.24
C MET A 248 4.75 3.09 -20.53
N GLY A 249 4.86 2.63 -21.77
CA GLY A 249 4.55 1.23 -22.11
C GLY A 249 5.43 0.24 -21.33
N ILE A 250 6.75 0.49 -21.28
CA ILE A 250 7.70 -0.35 -20.54
C ILE A 250 7.39 -0.29 -19.03
N GLY A 251 7.12 0.90 -18.51
CA GLY A 251 6.81 1.10 -17.09
C GLY A 251 5.50 0.42 -16.68
N PHE A 252 4.50 0.41 -17.55
CA PHE A 252 3.25 -0.31 -17.31
C PHE A 252 3.48 -1.82 -17.21
N ILE A 253 4.26 -2.39 -18.13
CA ILE A 253 4.66 -3.81 -18.06
C ILE A 253 5.42 -4.08 -16.77
N THR A 254 6.35 -3.21 -16.39
CA THR A 254 7.13 -3.35 -15.15
C THR A 254 6.22 -3.27 -13.92
N LEU A 255 5.25 -2.35 -13.92
CA LEU A 255 4.28 -2.18 -12.82
C LEU A 255 3.44 -3.43 -12.59
N VAL A 256 3.06 -4.13 -13.65
CA VAL A 256 2.21 -5.34 -13.57
C VAL A 256 3.05 -6.60 -13.35
N CYS A 257 4.12 -6.80 -14.13
CA CYS A 257 4.88 -8.04 -14.09
C CYS A 257 5.73 -8.21 -12.83
N LEU A 258 6.31 -7.12 -12.32
CA LEU A 258 7.25 -7.21 -11.19
C LEU A 258 6.57 -7.65 -9.89
N PRO A 259 5.39 -7.11 -9.49
CA PRO A 259 4.65 -7.64 -8.33
C PRO A 259 4.24 -9.10 -8.50
N LEU A 260 3.81 -9.51 -9.71
CA LEU A 260 3.45 -10.91 -9.96
C LEU A 260 4.64 -11.85 -9.77
N ILE A 261 5.82 -11.44 -10.25
CA ILE A 261 7.07 -12.19 -10.01
C ILE A 261 7.40 -12.25 -8.52
N CYS A 262 7.26 -11.11 -7.80
CA CYS A 262 7.46 -11.09 -6.35
C CYS A 262 6.49 -12.03 -5.63
N LEU A 263 5.20 -12.02 -5.97
CA LEU A 263 4.20 -12.92 -5.40
C LEU A 263 4.52 -14.38 -5.68
N PHE A 264 4.90 -14.71 -6.92
CA PHE A 264 5.31 -16.08 -7.27
C PHE A 264 6.51 -16.55 -6.44
N LEU A 265 7.50 -15.68 -6.24
CA LEU A 265 8.67 -15.98 -5.40
C LEU A 265 8.28 -16.12 -3.92
N LEU A 266 7.36 -15.29 -3.40
CA LEU A 266 6.90 -15.36 -2.02
C LEU A 266 6.15 -16.67 -1.71
N VAL A 267 5.38 -17.17 -2.66
CA VAL A 267 4.65 -18.44 -2.54
C VAL A 267 5.58 -19.66 -2.68
N SER A 268 6.73 -19.51 -3.34
CA SER A 268 7.67 -20.60 -3.50
C SER A 268 8.53 -20.78 -2.24
N ASN A 269 8.61 -22.01 -1.70
CA ASN A 269 9.37 -22.33 -0.48
C ASN A 269 10.86 -21.91 -0.53
N ILE A 270 11.46 -21.90 -1.72
CA ILE A 270 12.87 -21.53 -1.94
C ILE A 270 13.02 -20.03 -2.25
N GLY A 271 11.99 -19.42 -2.80
CA GLY A 271 12.03 -18.04 -3.30
C GLY A 271 11.59 -16.96 -2.31
N THR A 272 11.07 -17.32 -1.14
CA THR A 272 10.47 -16.38 -0.19
C THR A 272 11.41 -15.23 0.18
N SER A 273 12.65 -15.52 0.57
CA SER A 273 13.64 -14.48 0.93
C SER A 273 13.98 -13.58 -0.27
N LEU A 274 14.08 -14.17 -1.47
CA LEU A 274 14.31 -13.42 -2.70
C LEU A 274 13.10 -12.54 -3.06
N GLY A 275 11.88 -13.04 -2.84
CA GLY A 275 10.63 -12.30 -3.04
C GLY A 275 10.55 -11.06 -2.15
N PHE A 276 10.92 -11.16 -0.87
CA PHE A 276 10.99 -10.01 0.04
C PHE A 276 12.04 -8.99 -0.41
N ILE A 277 13.23 -9.42 -0.80
CA ILE A 277 14.29 -8.52 -1.29
C ILE A 277 13.83 -7.80 -2.57
N MET A 278 13.26 -8.54 -3.53
CA MET A 278 12.74 -7.96 -4.77
C MET A 278 11.57 -7.00 -4.49
N GLY A 279 10.68 -7.34 -3.56
CA GLY A 279 9.60 -6.46 -3.12
C GLY A 279 10.11 -5.15 -2.51
N ALA A 280 11.13 -5.22 -1.66
CA ALA A 280 11.77 -4.04 -1.08
C ALA A 280 12.44 -3.16 -2.17
N ILE A 281 13.16 -3.77 -3.10
CA ILE A 281 13.76 -3.04 -4.25
C ILE A 281 12.65 -2.40 -5.10
N TYR A 282 11.57 -3.11 -5.34
CA TYR A 282 10.43 -2.59 -6.10
C TYR A 282 9.77 -1.39 -5.41
N ALA A 283 9.59 -1.44 -4.08
CA ALA A 283 9.08 -0.30 -3.31
C ALA A 283 9.98 0.94 -3.44
N ILE A 284 11.30 0.75 -3.42
CA ILE A 284 12.26 1.82 -3.68
C ILE A 284 12.11 2.35 -5.10
N CYS A 285 11.97 1.48 -6.11
CA CYS A 285 11.75 1.88 -7.50
C CYS A 285 10.46 2.68 -7.68
N ILE A 286 9.37 2.32 -6.99
CA ILE A 286 8.12 3.09 -6.99
C ILE A 286 8.37 4.51 -6.48
N TYR A 287 9.05 4.68 -5.35
CA TYR A 287 9.37 6.00 -4.81
C TYR A 287 10.24 6.81 -5.78
N LEU A 288 11.30 6.21 -6.32
CA LEU A 288 12.21 6.86 -7.25
C LEU A 288 11.54 7.23 -8.59
N SER A 289 10.51 6.49 -8.99
CA SER A 289 9.78 6.75 -10.23
C SER A 289 9.16 8.14 -10.26
N PHE A 290 8.59 8.61 -9.14
CA PHE A 290 8.04 9.96 -9.03
C PHE A 290 9.12 11.04 -9.18
N VAL A 291 10.29 10.79 -8.65
CA VAL A 291 11.43 11.71 -8.73
C VAL A 291 11.95 11.83 -10.16
N LEU A 292 12.12 10.69 -10.85
CA LEU A 292 12.64 10.66 -12.22
C LEU A 292 11.60 11.15 -13.25
N SER A 293 10.32 10.87 -13.02
CA SER A 293 9.24 11.39 -13.86
C SER A 293 9.15 12.91 -13.78
N GLY A 294 9.43 13.51 -12.62
CA GLY A 294 9.52 14.96 -12.45
C GLY A 294 10.53 15.58 -13.42
N TYR A 295 11.71 14.97 -13.57
CA TYR A 295 12.70 15.45 -14.55
C TYR A 295 12.16 15.40 -15.99
N VAL A 296 11.56 14.28 -16.39
CA VAL A 296 11.04 14.11 -17.76
C VAL A 296 9.94 15.13 -18.04
N LEU A 297 9.00 15.30 -17.10
CA LEU A 297 7.90 16.26 -17.21
C LEU A 297 8.40 17.69 -17.23
N GLY A 298 9.36 18.04 -16.36
CA GLY A 298 9.95 19.37 -16.34
C GLY A 298 10.66 19.73 -17.66
N ASN A 299 11.41 18.80 -18.24
CA ASN A 299 12.02 19.01 -19.56
C ASN A 299 11.00 19.09 -20.70
N LEU A 300 9.90 18.33 -20.62
CA LEU A 300 8.81 18.43 -21.60
C LEU A 300 8.14 19.81 -21.52
N LEU A 301 7.88 20.32 -20.31
CA LEU A 301 7.27 21.61 -20.08
C LEU A 301 8.21 22.75 -20.56
N ILE A 302 9.44 22.77 -20.08
CA ILE A 302 10.37 23.86 -20.37
C ILE A 302 10.89 23.79 -21.79
N GLY A 303 11.33 22.59 -22.24
CA GLY A 303 11.94 22.42 -23.55
C GLY A 303 10.95 22.45 -24.71
N LYS A 304 9.81 21.76 -24.61
CA LYS A 304 8.83 21.71 -25.70
C LYS A 304 7.79 22.82 -25.65
N ILE A 305 7.28 23.18 -24.47
CA ILE A 305 6.20 24.15 -24.34
C ILE A 305 6.78 25.56 -24.28
N MET A 306 7.74 25.80 -23.39
CA MET A 306 8.32 27.12 -23.19
C MET A 306 9.47 27.45 -24.14
N LYS A 307 10.00 26.44 -24.88
CA LYS A 307 11.15 26.55 -25.80
C LYS A 307 12.40 27.19 -25.17
N LEU A 308 12.57 27.02 -23.86
CA LEU A 308 13.71 27.55 -23.11
C LEU A 308 14.75 26.42 -22.88
N ASN A 309 16.03 26.78 -22.95
CA ASN A 309 17.12 25.90 -22.57
C ASN A 309 17.31 25.96 -21.04
N ALA A 310 16.75 25.01 -20.31
CA ALA A 310 16.93 24.95 -18.88
C ALA A 310 18.04 23.96 -18.48
N ASN A 311 18.72 24.31 -17.40
CA ASN A 311 19.65 23.37 -16.76
C ASN A 311 18.86 22.14 -16.26
N LYS A 312 19.45 20.94 -16.38
CA LYS A 312 18.87 19.64 -15.95
C LYS A 312 18.31 19.67 -14.53
N TYR A 313 18.96 20.38 -13.62
CA TYR A 313 18.53 20.50 -12.23
C TYR A 313 17.27 21.36 -12.11
N LEU A 314 17.22 22.50 -12.79
CA LEU A 314 16.05 23.38 -12.79
C LEU A 314 14.84 22.69 -13.42
N ALA A 315 15.02 21.97 -14.52
CA ALA A 315 13.95 21.20 -15.14
C ALA A 315 13.33 20.17 -14.19
N GLY A 316 14.18 19.41 -13.48
CA GLY A 316 13.71 18.42 -12.52
C GLY A 316 12.94 19.04 -11.33
N ILE A 317 13.47 20.14 -10.77
CA ILE A 317 12.82 20.84 -9.66
C ILE A 317 11.44 21.38 -10.10
N ILE A 318 11.36 22.04 -11.24
CA ILE A 318 10.09 22.59 -11.76
C ILE A 318 9.10 21.44 -12.04
N GLY A 319 9.56 20.32 -12.61
CA GLY A 319 8.69 19.18 -12.86
C GLY A 319 8.13 18.54 -11.57
N ILE A 320 8.93 18.45 -10.51
CA ILE A 320 8.45 17.97 -9.22
C ILE A 320 7.42 18.92 -8.59
N ILE A 321 7.69 20.23 -8.65
CA ILE A 321 6.74 21.24 -8.13
C ILE A 321 5.41 21.15 -8.89
N VAL A 322 5.46 21.08 -10.22
CA VAL A 322 4.24 20.96 -11.05
C VAL A 322 3.50 19.67 -10.74
N LEU A 323 4.18 18.54 -10.60
CA LEU A 323 3.57 17.26 -10.20
C LEU A 323 2.82 17.38 -8.88
N LYS A 324 3.43 18.02 -7.89
CA LYS A 324 2.81 18.21 -6.58
C LYS A 324 1.60 19.14 -6.63
N LEU A 325 1.69 20.23 -7.38
CA LEU A 325 0.58 21.18 -7.54
C LEU A 325 -0.61 20.56 -8.28
N VAL A 326 -0.35 19.84 -9.37
CA VAL A 326 -1.42 19.16 -10.13
C VAL A 326 -2.00 18.00 -9.30
N GLY A 327 -1.18 17.35 -8.48
CA GLY A 327 -1.61 16.30 -7.55
C GLY A 327 -2.62 16.75 -6.49
N LEU A 328 -2.77 18.05 -6.25
CA LEU A 328 -3.78 18.61 -5.33
C LEU A 328 -5.20 18.61 -5.91
N ILE A 329 -5.35 18.45 -7.23
CA ILE A 329 -6.66 18.46 -7.87
C ILE A 329 -7.27 17.06 -7.71
N PRO A 330 -8.44 16.91 -7.03
CA PRO A 330 -9.11 15.63 -6.89
C PRO A 330 -9.35 14.98 -8.27
N VAL A 331 -9.26 13.66 -8.36
CA VAL A 331 -9.38 12.86 -9.60
C VAL A 331 -8.20 13.06 -10.57
N PHE A 332 -7.89 14.30 -10.97
CA PHE A 332 -6.74 14.60 -11.83
C PHE A 332 -5.41 14.27 -11.16
N GLY A 333 -5.28 14.52 -9.87
CA GLY A 333 -4.09 14.19 -9.09
C GLY A 333 -3.77 12.69 -9.15
N PHE A 334 -4.78 11.85 -8.96
CA PHE A 334 -4.61 10.40 -9.08
C PHE A 334 -4.10 9.99 -10.47
N LEU A 335 -4.73 10.51 -11.54
CA LEU A 335 -4.32 10.22 -12.90
C LEU A 335 -2.87 10.64 -13.19
N VAL A 336 -2.50 11.84 -12.74
CA VAL A 336 -1.14 12.38 -12.94
C VAL A 336 -0.11 11.58 -12.15
N TYR A 337 -0.41 11.19 -10.91
CA TYR A 337 0.47 10.33 -10.13
C TYR A 337 0.62 8.94 -10.76
N PHE A 338 -0.46 8.36 -11.27
CA PHE A 338 -0.42 7.07 -11.96
C PHE A 338 0.42 7.12 -13.24
N ILE A 339 0.25 8.16 -14.07
CA ILE A 339 1.07 8.39 -15.25
C ILE A 339 2.55 8.59 -14.88
N SER A 340 2.81 9.37 -13.84
CA SER A 340 4.17 9.62 -13.34
C SER A 340 4.84 8.36 -12.85
N LEU A 341 4.11 7.50 -12.14
CA LEU A 341 4.59 6.20 -11.67
C LEU A 341 5.03 5.32 -12.85
N ILE A 342 4.17 5.17 -13.83
CA ILE A 342 4.44 4.35 -15.02
C ILE A 342 5.64 4.92 -15.80
N LEU A 343 5.66 6.22 -16.04
CA LEU A 343 6.76 6.88 -16.74
C LEU A 343 8.10 6.68 -16.03
N GLY A 344 8.13 6.90 -14.72
CA GLY A 344 9.34 6.76 -13.92
C GLY A 344 9.87 5.33 -13.85
N LEU A 345 9.00 4.33 -13.72
CA LEU A 345 9.39 2.92 -13.78
C LEU A 345 10.01 2.56 -15.13
N GLY A 346 9.48 3.08 -16.24
CA GLY A 346 10.07 2.87 -17.57
C GLY A 346 11.44 3.49 -17.70
N VAL A 347 11.67 4.66 -17.10
CA VAL A 347 13.00 5.30 -17.04
C VAL A 347 13.98 4.45 -16.22
N ILE A 348 13.55 3.96 -15.05
CA ILE A 348 14.38 3.10 -14.19
C ILE A 348 14.78 1.82 -14.94
N TYR A 349 13.82 1.16 -15.58
CA TYR A 349 14.10 -0.02 -16.40
C TYR A 349 15.19 0.24 -17.44
N LYS A 350 15.10 1.35 -18.17
CA LYS A 350 16.11 1.73 -19.16
C LYS A 350 17.48 2.02 -18.54
N LEU A 351 17.53 2.65 -17.38
CA LEU A 351 18.80 2.89 -16.67
C LEU A 351 19.48 1.58 -16.29
N ILE A 352 18.68 0.57 -15.87
CA ILE A 352 19.23 -0.75 -15.50
C ILE A 352 19.68 -1.52 -16.75
N VAL A 353 18.83 -1.66 -17.76
CA VAL A 353 19.11 -2.49 -18.95
C VAL A 353 20.17 -1.89 -19.84
N LYS A 354 20.21 -0.57 -19.99
CA LYS A 354 21.18 0.08 -20.87
C LYS A 354 22.59 0.14 -20.29
N SER A 355 22.73 0.08 -18.98
CA SER A 355 24.04 -0.06 -18.32
C SER A 355 24.81 -1.33 -18.75
N ASP A 356 24.10 -2.32 -19.28
CA ASP A 356 24.70 -3.60 -19.70
C ASP A 356 25.20 -3.57 -21.17
N ASN A 357 24.67 -2.70 -22.01
CA ASN A 357 24.94 -2.69 -23.46
C ASN A 357 26.03 -1.73 -23.94
N ASP A 358 26.44 -0.78 -23.11
CA ASP A 358 27.54 0.15 -23.45
C ASP A 358 28.92 -0.40 -22.99
N LYS A 359 29.31 -1.58 -23.48
CA LYS A 359 30.73 -1.97 -23.43
C LYS A 359 31.50 -1.03 -24.36
N PRO A 360 32.57 -0.35 -23.89
CA PRO A 360 33.42 0.39 -24.78
C PRO A 360 34.03 -0.60 -25.80
N VAL A 361 33.70 -0.39 -27.07
CA VAL A 361 34.43 -1.04 -28.17
C VAL A 361 35.89 -0.69 -27.95
N LYS A 362 36.72 -1.67 -27.61
CA LYS A 362 38.16 -1.51 -27.56
C LYS A 362 38.57 -1.14 -28.97
N THR A 363 38.82 0.14 -29.21
CA THR A 363 39.49 0.61 -30.42
C THR A 363 40.85 -0.08 -30.48
N ALA A 364 40.95 -1.08 -31.34
CA ALA A 364 42.21 -1.71 -31.69
C ALA A 364 43.10 -0.57 -32.23
N LYS A 365 44.14 -0.23 -31.48
CA LYS A 365 45.19 0.66 -31.97
C LYS A 365 45.79 0.02 -33.24
N ALA A 366 45.43 0.54 -34.40
CA ALA A 366 46.09 0.19 -35.64
C ALA A 366 47.57 0.55 -35.48
N LYS A 367 48.44 -0.47 -35.45
CA LYS A 367 49.88 -0.30 -35.59
C LYS A 367 50.14 0.26 -37.00
N VAL A 368 50.46 1.53 -37.06
CA VAL A 368 51.03 2.10 -38.27
C VAL A 368 52.43 1.47 -38.45
N ILE A 369 52.52 0.53 -39.36
CA ILE A 369 53.76 0.00 -39.82
C ILE A 369 54.31 1.05 -40.80
N LYS A 370 55.32 1.82 -40.37
CA LYS A 370 56.20 2.60 -41.31
C LYS A 370 56.98 1.60 -42.08
N LYS A 371 56.70 1.48 -43.38
CA LYS A 371 57.65 0.91 -44.34
C LYS A 371 58.55 2.03 -44.86
N TRP A 372 59.83 1.79 -44.76
CA TRP A 372 60.90 2.49 -45.48
C TRP A 372 60.91 2.12 -46.96
#